data_17b6d03cb41806e8809c9318cac8d1a6
#
_entry.id   17b6d03cb41806e8809c9318cac8d1a6
#
_cell.length_a   1.000
_cell.length_b   1.000
_cell.length_c   1.000
_cell.angle_alpha   90.00
_cell.angle_beta   90.00
_cell.angle_gamma   90.00
#
_symmetry.space_group_name_H-M   'P 1'
#
loop_
_entity.id
_entity.type
_entity.pdbx_description
1 polymer ?
#
loop_
_entity_poly.entity_id
_entity_poly.type
_entity_poly.pdbx_seq_one_letter_code
_entity_poly.pdbx_strand_id
1 'polypeptide(L)'
;MVSGNGNGHHAGHAADGSARLVFWEVTKGCNLRCIHCRASATELSSPNDLSTKTALGIIDQIAEAANPILVLSGGEPLYRSDIFQLARYGTDKGLRVALATNGTLVTKDVARMVVDSGVKRVSISLDGADAKTHDAFRGIPGAFEAAVCGLRNLKALGMSVQINMTIARHNAHQLPQVLELARSLGADALHTFLLVPVGCGVDIAAEQMVPPEEYERMLNWFYDQSLQGGIELKATCAPHYFRVVRQRRVADRKAAQTLASVTLAENPSAKSHIGPNDILMPGGTGISIKPAGHPGGHPGGHPSDMNASTKGCLAGTGVCFISHQGEVFPCGYLPVLAGDLRKQRFADIWRDAIIFNELRDTNNLKGKCGCCEFRNICMGCRARAFAATGDYLDEEPFCVYQPRTRNESLRPATEVSHR
;
A
#
# COMPACT_ATOMS: atom_id res chain seq x y z
N MET A 1 -28.64 -44.61 6.32
CA MET A 1 -27.78 -44.21 7.42
C MET A 1 -26.35 -44.26 6.94
N VAL A 2 -25.76 -43.12 6.64
CA VAL A 2 -24.34 -42.77 6.82
C VAL A 2 -24.27 -41.27 6.66
N SER A 3 -24.02 -40.58 7.75
CA SER A 3 -23.80 -39.15 7.88
C SER A 3 -22.39 -38.81 7.37
N GLY A 4 -22.28 -37.97 6.35
CA GLY A 4 -21.02 -37.39 5.90
C GLY A 4 -20.87 -35.96 6.48
N ASN A 5 -20.03 -35.81 7.49
CA ASN A 5 -19.57 -34.52 8.00
C ASN A 5 -18.71 -33.81 6.95
N GLY A 6 -19.23 -32.77 6.35
CA GLY A 6 -18.46 -31.84 5.53
C GLY A 6 -17.71 -30.85 6.42
N ASN A 7 -16.45 -31.11 6.74
CA ASN A 7 -15.55 -30.13 7.32
C ASN A 7 -15.26 -29.01 6.31
N GLY A 8 -15.82 -27.84 6.53
CA GLY A 8 -15.45 -26.63 5.84
C GLY A 8 -14.02 -26.23 6.22
N HIS A 9 -13.08 -26.50 5.36
CA HIS A 9 -11.73 -25.97 5.48
C HIS A 9 -11.75 -24.45 5.25
N HIS A 10 -11.63 -23.69 6.33
CA HIS A 10 -11.14 -22.32 6.26
C HIS A 10 -9.71 -22.39 5.73
N ALA A 11 -9.55 -22.13 4.43
CA ALA A 11 -8.25 -22.01 3.80
C ALA A 11 -7.53 -20.79 4.42
N GLY A 12 -6.57 -21.07 5.29
CA GLY A 12 -5.57 -20.11 5.69
C GLY A 12 -4.83 -19.62 4.43
N HIS A 13 -4.73 -18.31 4.23
CA HIS A 13 -4.03 -17.73 3.09
C HIS A 13 -2.56 -18.15 3.11
N ALA A 14 -2.25 -19.10 2.26
CA ALA A 14 -0.96 -19.76 2.14
C ALA A 14 0.09 -18.87 1.48
N ALA A 15 1.32 -19.14 1.81
CA ALA A 15 2.54 -18.72 1.13
C ALA A 15 2.72 -19.46 -0.22
N ASP A 16 1.69 -19.44 -1.09
CA ASP A 16 1.67 -20.20 -2.35
C ASP A 16 2.23 -19.43 -3.56
N GLY A 17 2.72 -18.20 -3.35
CA GLY A 17 3.25 -17.37 -4.45
C GLY A 17 2.19 -16.79 -5.40
N SER A 18 0.88 -16.89 -5.10
CA SER A 18 -0.18 -16.34 -5.93
C SER A 18 -0.24 -14.80 -5.90
N ALA A 19 -0.80 -14.20 -6.96
CA ALA A 19 -1.09 -12.77 -7.01
C ALA A 19 -2.13 -12.41 -5.94
N ARG A 20 -1.82 -11.44 -5.09
CA ARG A 20 -2.72 -10.96 -4.02
C ARG A 20 -3.45 -9.68 -4.39
N LEU A 21 -2.86 -8.89 -5.28
CA LEU A 21 -3.37 -7.58 -5.66
C LEU A 21 -3.03 -7.31 -7.13
N VAL A 22 -4.05 -7.08 -7.94
CA VAL A 22 -3.92 -6.72 -9.34
C VAL A 22 -4.45 -5.31 -9.51
N PHE A 23 -3.57 -4.37 -9.87
CA PHE A 23 -3.97 -3.04 -10.30
C PHE A 23 -4.19 -3.06 -11.80
N TRP A 24 -5.34 -2.60 -12.26
CA TRP A 24 -5.64 -2.52 -13.68
C TRP A 24 -6.01 -1.10 -14.08
N GLU A 25 -5.20 -0.53 -14.97
CA GLU A 25 -5.51 0.70 -15.68
C GLU A 25 -6.49 0.38 -16.79
N VAL A 26 -7.80 0.53 -16.51
CA VAL A 26 -8.86 0.14 -17.45
C VAL A 26 -9.08 1.12 -18.59
N THR A 27 -8.57 2.34 -18.46
CA THR A 27 -8.56 3.41 -19.46
C THR A 27 -7.41 4.38 -19.22
N LYS A 28 -6.92 5.02 -20.28
CA LYS A 28 -5.95 6.10 -20.21
C LYS A 28 -6.62 7.49 -20.12
N GLY A 29 -7.93 7.58 -20.38
CA GLY A 29 -8.70 8.83 -20.29
C GLY A 29 -8.77 9.37 -18.88
N CYS A 30 -8.68 10.70 -18.72
CA CYS A 30 -8.77 11.38 -17.43
C CYS A 30 -9.22 12.83 -17.62
N ASN A 31 -9.95 13.36 -16.63
CA ASN A 31 -10.36 14.77 -16.57
C ASN A 31 -9.39 15.66 -15.80
N LEU A 32 -8.31 15.12 -15.24
CA LEU A 32 -7.27 15.88 -14.55
C LEU A 32 -5.96 15.89 -15.33
N ARG A 33 -5.05 16.82 -14.97
CA ARG A 33 -3.74 17.03 -15.57
C ARG A 33 -2.64 17.04 -14.53
N CYS A 34 -2.60 15.98 -13.72
CA CYS A 34 -1.69 15.90 -12.59
C CYS A 34 -0.24 15.98 -13.04
N ILE A 35 0.56 16.86 -12.43
CA ILE A 35 1.98 17.04 -12.77
C ILE A 35 2.84 15.81 -12.42
N HIS A 36 2.35 14.93 -11.54
CA HIS A 36 2.98 13.69 -11.11
C HIS A 36 2.34 12.43 -11.73
N CYS A 37 1.53 12.58 -12.78
CA CYS A 37 0.72 11.49 -13.31
C CYS A 37 1.58 10.30 -13.76
N ARG A 38 1.38 9.14 -13.14
CA ARG A 38 2.04 7.89 -13.51
C ARG A 38 1.68 7.44 -14.94
N ALA A 39 0.42 7.61 -15.30
CA ALA A 39 -0.13 7.12 -16.56
C ALA A 39 0.14 8.05 -17.74
N SER A 40 0.62 9.29 -17.51
CA SER A 40 0.62 10.35 -18.53
C SER A 40 -0.75 10.42 -19.21
N ALA A 41 -1.82 10.50 -18.39
CA ALA A 41 -3.21 10.40 -18.83
C ALA A 41 -3.59 11.52 -19.81
N THR A 42 -4.47 11.19 -20.75
CA THR A 42 -5.05 12.10 -21.73
C THR A 42 -6.47 12.48 -21.35
N GLU A 43 -6.99 13.61 -21.80
CA GLU A 43 -8.36 14.10 -21.52
C GLU A 43 -9.44 13.21 -22.15
N LEU A 44 -9.10 12.37 -23.10
CA LEU A 44 -10.03 11.53 -23.84
C LEU A 44 -9.73 10.06 -23.59
N SER A 45 -10.75 9.20 -23.72
CA SER A 45 -10.54 7.75 -23.76
C SER A 45 -9.55 7.41 -24.88
N SER A 46 -8.60 6.55 -24.61
CA SER A 46 -7.65 6.09 -25.61
C SER A 46 -8.35 5.16 -26.61
N PRO A 47 -8.16 5.33 -27.91
CA PRO A 47 -8.67 4.38 -28.91
C PRO A 47 -8.07 2.97 -28.75
N ASN A 48 -7.00 2.84 -27.95
CA ASN A 48 -6.33 1.59 -27.65
C ASN A 48 -6.81 0.92 -26.35
N ASP A 49 -7.81 1.48 -25.67
CA ASP A 49 -8.41 0.84 -24.51
C ASP A 49 -9.03 -0.50 -24.93
N LEU A 50 -8.88 -1.52 -24.09
CA LEU A 50 -9.44 -2.83 -24.35
C LEU A 50 -10.96 -2.77 -24.46
N SER A 51 -11.54 -3.52 -25.42
CA SER A 51 -12.99 -3.65 -25.54
C SER A 51 -13.59 -4.30 -24.28
N THR A 52 -14.87 -4.05 -24.01
CA THR A 52 -15.61 -4.69 -22.91
C THR A 52 -15.45 -6.22 -22.96
N LYS A 53 -15.59 -6.83 -24.13
CA LYS A 53 -15.46 -8.28 -24.30
C LYS A 53 -14.08 -8.78 -23.88
N THR A 54 -13.02 -8.10 -24.31
CA THR A 54 -11.65 -8.45 -23.94
C THR A 54 -11.42 -8.25 -22.44
N ALA A 55 -11.94 -7.15 -21.88
CA ALA A 55 -11.84 -6.83 -20.47
C ALA A 55 -12.52 -7.90 -19.58
N LEU A 56 -13.70 -8.38 -19.95
CA LEU A 56 -14.38 -9.47 -19.24
C LEU A 56 -13.56 -10.76 -19.29
N GLY A 57 -12.97 -11.10 -20.45
CA GLY A 57 -12.08 -12.26 -20.58
C GLY A 57 -10.81 -12.17 -19.74
N ILE A 58 -10.29 -10.97 -19.50
CA ILE A 58 -9.15 -10.75 -18.58
C ILE A 58 -9.60 -10.99 -17.12
N ILE A 59 -10.79 -10.53 -16.73
CA ILE A 59 -11.35 -10.80 -15.41
C ILE A 59 -11.49 -12.31 -15.18
N ASP A 60 -11.96 -13.07 -16.18
CA ASP A 60 -12.03 -14.53 -16.11
C ASP A 60 -10.65 -15.14 -15.85
N GLN A 61 -9.64 -14.74 -16.61
CA GLN A 61 -8.26 -15.24 -16.44
C GLN A 61 -7.68 -14.94 -15.06
N ILE A 62 -7.97 -13.76 -14.50
CA ILE A 62 -7.51 -13.37 -13.15
C ILE A 62 -8.21 -14.24 -12.11
N ALA A 63 -9.54 -14.42 -12.21
CA ALA A 63 -10.33 -15.20 -11.27
C ALA A 63 -9.98 -16.69 -11.29
N GLU A 64 -9.67 -17.24 -12.49
CA GLU A 64 -9.21 -18.63 -12.63
C GLU A 64 -7.82 -18.89 -12.03
N ALA A 65 -6.91 -17.92 -12.15
CA ALA A 65 -5.52 -18.09 -11.72
C ALA A 65 -5.32 -17.88 -10.22
N ALA A 66 -6.09 -16.99 -9.61
CA ALA A 66 -5.97 -16.59 -8.21
C ALA A 66 -7.25 -15.86 -7.77
N ASN A 67 -7.36 -15.57 -6.47
CA ASN A 67 -8.44 -14.73 -5.95
C ASN A 67 -7.86 -13.41 -5.37
N PRO A 68 -7.24 -12.55 -6.21
CA PRO A 68 -6.65 -11.31 -5.74
C PRO A 68 -7.72 -10.26 -5.46
N ILE A 69 -7.30 -9.19 -4.78
CA ILE A 69 -8.03 -7.93 -4.84
C ILE A 69 -7.80 -7.34 -6.24
N LEU A 70 -8.86 -7.13 -7.00
CA LEU A 70 -8.82 -6.46 -8.29
C LEU A 70 -9.10 -4.96 -8.08
N VAL A 71 -8.12 -4.12 -8.34
CA VAL A 71 -8.24 -2.66 -8.25
C VAL A 71 -8.44 -2.11 -9.66
N LEU A 72 -9.66 -1.68 -9.96
CA LEU A 72 -9.97 -0.95 -11.19
C LEU A 72 -9.51 0.50 -11.02
N SER A 73 -8.57 0.90 -11.86
CA SER A 73 -7.92 2.21 -11.87
C SER A 73 -7.85 2.71 -13.32
N GLY A 74 -7.08 3.77 -13.57
CA GLY A 74 -6.89 4.26 -14.92
C GLY A 74 -6.15 5.58 -14.95
N GLY A 75 -6.40 6.37 -15.97
CA GLY A 75 -6.38 7.82 -15.83
C GLY A 75 -7.47 8.17 -14.83
N GLU A 76 -8.73 8.10 -15.25
CA GLU A 76 -9.90 8.10 -14.36
C GLU A 76 -10.85 6.96 -14.76
N PRO A 77 -11.05 5.93 -13.94
CA PRO A 77 -11.85 4.76 -14.31
C PRO A 77 -13.32 5.10 -14.60
N LEU A 78 -13.87 6.15 -13.99
CA LEU A 78 -15.25 6.60 -14.24
C LEU A 78 -15.45 7.23 -15.63
N TYR A 79 -14.38 7.48 -16.38
CA TYR A 79 -14.46 7.84 -17.81
C TYR A 79 -14.78 6.65 -18.71
N ARG A 80 -14.56 5.44 -18.23
CA ARG A 80 -14.88 4.23 -18.97
C ARG A 80 -16.37 3.89 -18.80
N SER A 81 -17.13 3.89 -19.91
CA SER A 81 -18.60 3.75 -19.88
C SER A 81 -19.10 2.43 -19.30
N ASP A 82 -18.32 1.34 -19.44
CA ASP A 82 -18.65 0.00 -18.95
C ASP A 82 -18.04 -0.33 -17.59
N ILE A 83 -17.49 0.66 -16.85
CA ILE A 83 -16.75 0.44 -15.58
C ILE A 83 -17.58 -0.32 -14.53
N PHE A 84 -18.87 0.00 -14.39
CA PHE A 84 -19.75 -0.66 -13.43
C PHE A 84 -20.10 -2.09 -13.85
N GLN A 85 -20.16 -2.36 -15.18
CA GLN A 85 -20.28 -3.71 -15.70
C GLN A 85 -19.05 -4.55 -15.38
N LEU A 86 -17.84 -4.01 -15.57
CA LEU A 86 -16.59 -4.69 -15.22
C LEU A 86 -16.50 -4.96 -13.71
N ALA A 87 -16.87 -3.97 -12.88
CA ALA A 87 -16.87 -4.11 -11.44
C ALA A 87 -17.85 -5.20 -10.96
N ARG A 88 -19.09 -5.18 -11.49
CA ARG A 88 -20.11 -6.19 -11.22
C ARG A 88 -19.61 -7.57 -11.63
N TYR A 89 -19.11 -7.71 -12.84
CA TYR A 89 -18.64 -8.99 -13.36
C TYR A 89 -17.51 -9.57 -12.50
N GLY A 90 -16.54 -8.75 -12.12
CA GLY A 90 -15.47 -9.19 -11.22
C GLY A 90 -16.01 -9.65 -9.86
N THR A 91 -17.00 -8.93 -9.31
CA THR A 91 -17.67 -9.32 -8.06
C THR A 91 -18.41 -10.64 -8.19
N ASP A 92 -19.15 -10.83 -9.29
CA ASP A 92 -19.91 -12.06 -9.56
C ASP A 92 -18.99 -13.27 -9.79
N LYS A 93 -17.75 -13.05 -10.26
CA LYS A 93 -16.68 -14.07 -10.33
C LYS A 93 -16.01 -14.34 -8.97
N GLY A 94 -16.46 -13.70 -7.90
CA GLY A 94 -15.95 -13.89 -6.55
C GLY A 94 -14.71 -13.06 -6.22
N LEU A 95 -14.26 -12.17 -7.11
CA LEU A 95 -13.14 -11.28 -6.83
C LEU A 95 -13.55 -10.19 -5.84
N ARG A 96 -12.61 -9.78 -4.99
CA ARG A 96 -12.75 -8.60 -4.16
C ARG A 96 -12.39 -7.36 -4.98
N VAL A 97 -13.41 -6.68 -5.53
CA VAL A 97 -13.20 -5.50 -6.39
C VAL A 97 -13.06 -4.23 -5.57
N ALA A 98 -12.07 -3.40 -5.91
CA ALA A 98 -11.89 -2.04 -5.42
C ALA A 98 -11.81 -1.07 -6.59
N LEU A 99 -12.19 0.19 -6.36
CA LEU A 99 -12.11 1.27 -7.35
C LEU A 99 -11.12 2.32 -6.88
N ALA A 100 -10.19 2.75 -7.75
CA ALA A 100 -9.25 3.83 -7.47
C ALA A 100 -9.52 5.00 -8.43
N THR A 101 -10.11 6.08 -7.92
CA THR A 101 -10.58 7.25 -8.66
C THR A 101 -9.95 8.54 -8.13
N ASN A 102 -9.95 9.59 -8.94
CA ASN A 102 -9.63 10.94 -8.45
C ASN A 102 -10.77 11.55 -7.62
N GLY A 103 -11.97 10.95 -7.64
CA GLY A 103 -13.13 11.33 -6.84
C GLY A 103 -13.98 12.45 -7.40
N THR A 104 -13.51 13.20 -8.40
CA THR A 104 -14.18 14.42 -8.90
C THR A 104 -15.50 14.14 -9.63
N LEU A 105 -15.66 12.93 -10.15
CA LEU A 105 -16.87 12.49 -10.89
C LEU A 105 -17.85 11.72 -10.02
N VAL A 106 -17.58 11.57 -8.71
CA VAL A 106 -18.42 10.79 -7.80
C VAL A 106 -19.61 11.60 -7.31
N THR A 107 -20.62 11.76 -8.17
CA THR A 107 -21.94 12.30 -7.81
C THR A 107 -22.69 11.32 -6.89
N LYS A 108 -23.84 11.72 -6.33
CA LYS A 108 -24.69 10.82 -5.52
C LYS A 108 -25.14 9.60 -6.32
N ASP A 109 -25.45 9.76 -7.61
CA ASP A 109 -25.90 8.66 -8.47
C ASP A 109 -24.73 7.75 -8.83
N VAL A 110 -23.56 8.29 -9.14
CA VAL A 110 -22.33 7.52 -9.35
C VAL A 110 -21.96 6.73 -8.09
N ALA A 111 -22.08 7.33 -6.91
CA ALA A 111 -21.83 6.63 -5.65
C ALA A 111 -22.78 5.42 -5.45
N ARG A 112 -24.07 5.56 -5.80
CA ARG A 112 -25.00 4.42 -5.79
C ARG A 112 -24.58 3.33 -6.79
N MET A 113 -24.24 3.69 -8.04
CA MET A 113 -23.77 2.73 -9.03
C MET A 113 -22.51 1.98 -8.57
N VAL A 114 -21.59 2.65 -7.87
CA VAL A 114 -20.41 2.01 -7.27
C VAL A 114 -20.82 0.96 -6.23
N VAL A 115 -21.72 1.31 -5.30
CA VAL A 115 -22.24 0.37 -4.28
C VAL A 115 -22.95 -0.80 -4.95
N ASP A 116 -23.85 -0.51 -5.89
CA ASP A 116 -24.65 -1.53 -6.60
C ASP A 116 -23.77 -2.48 -7.41
N SER A 117 -22.63 -2.02 -7.93
CA SER A 117 -21.69 -2.89 -8.66
C SER A 117 -20.92 -3.87 -7.76
N GLY A 118 -21.09 -3.79 -6.43
CA GLY A 118 -20.47 -4.71 -5.47
C GLY A 118 -19.02 -4.37 -5.07
N VAL A 119 -18.52 -3.18 -5.48
CA VAL A 119 -17.22 -2.65 -5.04
C VAL A 119 -17.13 -2.64 -3.52
N LYS A 120 -16.01 -3.11 -2.97
CA LYS A 120 -15.82 -3.26 -1.51
C LYS A 120 -15.09 -2.07 -0.87
N ARG A 121 -14.24 -1.37 -1.61
CA ARG A 121 -13.52 -0.17 -1.16
C ARG A 121 -13.29 0.77 -2.32
N VAL A 122 -13.41 2.06 -2.07
CA VAL A 122 -13.03 3.11 -3.03
C VAL A 122 -11.82 3.86 -2.49
N SER A 123 -10.78 4.00 -3.32
CA SER A 123 -9.65 4.88 -3.03
C SER A 123 -9.87 6.20 -3.73
N ILE A 124 -9.84 7.30 -2.99
CA ILE A 124 -9.90 8.66 -3.53
C ILE A 124 -8.55 9.33 -3.38
N SER A 125 -8.09 9.96 -4.45
CA SER A 125 -6.84 10.70 -4.46
C SER A 125 -6.99 12.06 -3.79
N LEU A 126 -6.17 12.35 -2.76
CA LEU A 126 -6.15 13.65 -2.08
C LEU A 126 -4.70 14.01 -1.71
N ASP A 127 -4.10 14.94 -2.45
CA ASP A 127 -2.67 15.27 -2.33
C ASP A 127 -2.39 16.55 -1.54
N GLY A 128 -3.37 17.08 -0.83
CA GLY A 128 -3.24 18.25 0.03
C GLY A 128 -4.38 18.32 1.04
N ALA A 129 -4.18 19.09 2.10
CA ALA A 129 -5.20 19.37 3.09
C ALA A 129 -6.11 20.56 2.70
N ASP A 130 -5.78 21.24 1.62
CA ASP A 130 -6.49 22.39 1.08
C ASP A 130 -6.50 22.39 -0.46
N ALA A 131 -7.40 23.18 -1.03
CA ALA A 131 -7.58 23.30 -2.47
C ALA A 131 -6.31 23.83 -3.17
N LYS A 132 -5.62 24.80 -2.56
CA LYS A 132 -4.42 25.39 -3.17
C LYS A 132 -3.33 24.35 -3.44
N THR A 133 -3.06 23.51 -2.47
CA THR A 133 -2.02 22.46 -2.57
C THR A 133 -2.46 21.32 -3.47
N HIS A 134 -3.70 20.85 -3.29
CA HIS A 134 -4.22 19.73 -4.06
C HIS A 134 -4.38 20.07 -5.54
N ASP A 135 -5.05 21.19 -5.85
CA ASP A 135 -5.38 21.58 -7.22
C ASP A 135 -4.11 21.91 -8.03
N ALA A 136 -3.11 22.55 -7.40
CA ALA A 136 -1.82 22.79 -8.05
C ALA A 136 -1.12 21.48 -8.46
N PHE A 137 -1.24 20.42 -7.67
CA PHE A 137 -0.64 19.12 -7.94
C PHE A 137 -1.45 18.28 -8.94
N ARG A 138 -2.80 18.47 -8.93
CA ARG A 138 -3.74 17.79 -9.84
C ARG A 138 -3.97 18.54 -11.15
N GLY A 139 -3.51 19.80 -11.26
CA GLY A 139 -3.51 20.61 -12.47
C GLY A 139 -4.86 21.17 -12.87
N ILE A 140 -5.92 21.05 -12.03
CA ILE A 140 -7.27 21.55 -12.31
C ILE A 140 -7.84 22.21 -11.05
N PRO A 141 -8.23 23.50 -11.12
CA PRO A 141 -8.94 24.20 -10.03
C PRO A 141 -10.27 23.52 -9.69
N GLY A 142 -10.59 23.44 -8.39
CA GLY A 142 -11.83 22.83 -7.89
C GLY A 142 -11.77 21.30 -7.75
N ALA A 143 -10.65 20.66 -8.07
CA ALA A 143 -10.48 19.22 -7.93
C ALA A 143 -10.58 18.78 -6.46
N PHE A 144 -10.10 19.59 -5.52
CA PHE A 144 -10.15 19.31 -4.09
C PHE A 144 -11.59 19.20 -3.58
N GLU A 145 -12.39 20.25 -3.81
CA GLU A 145 -13.78 20.29 -3.37
C GLU A 145 -14.60 19.18 -4.00
N ALA A 146 -14.37 18.90 -5.29
CA ALA A 146 -15.06 17.84 -5.99
C ALA A 146 -14.68 16.45 -5.42
N ALA A 147 -13.41 16.20 -5.13
CA ALA A 147 -12.94 14.94 -4.53
C ALA A 147 -13.49 14.75 -3.10
N VAL A 148 -13.49 15.81 -2.28
CA VAL A 148 -14.09 15.79 -0.93
C VAL A 148 -15.60 15.57 -0.99
N CYS A 149 -16.30 16.19 -1.93
CA CYS A 149 -17.72 15.95 -2.17
C CYS A 149 -17.98 14.48 -2.54
N GLY A 150 -17.18 13.93 -3.48
CA GLY A 150 -17.26 12.53 -3.88
C GLY A 150 -17.04 11.57 -2.72
N LEU A 151 -16.06 11.84 -1.86
CA LEU A 151 -15.82 11.08 -0.64
C LEU A 151 -17.05 11.07 0.28
N ARG A 152 -17.62 12.24 0.54
CA ARG A 152 -18.84 12.38 1.37
C ARG A 152 -20.02 11.62 0.78
N ASN A 153 -20.21 11.65 -0.55
CA ASN A 153 -21.26 10.89 -1.22
C ASN A 153 -21.12 9.38 -1.00
N LEU A 154 -19.91 8.85 -1.06
CA LEU A 154 -19.63 7.44 -0.78
C LEU A 154 -19.82 7.08 0.70
N LYS A 155 -19.32 7.91 1.60
CA LYS A 155 -19.49 7.68 3.06
C LYS A 155 -20.95 7.73 3.48
N ALA A 156 -21.78 8.58 2.87
CA ALA A 156 -23.23 8.64 3.11
C ALA A 156 -23.95 7.32 2.78
N LEU A 157 -23.37 6.49 1.94
CA LEU A 157 -23.87 5.15 1.57
C LEU A 157 -23.16 4.02 2.35
N GLY A 158 -22.35 4.34 3.37
CA GLY A 158 -21.61 3.35 4.14
C GLY A 158 -20.43 2.70 3.42
N MET A 159 -19.99 3.25 2.28
CA MET A 159 -18.86 2.73 1.53
C MET A 159 -17.56 2.84 2.33
N SER A 160 -16.73 1.81 2.28
CA SER A 160 -15.35 1.88 2.77
C SER A 160 -14.52 2.78 1.86
N VAL A 161 -13.99 3.88 2.41
CA VAL A 161 -13.22 4.87 1.65
C VAL A 161 -11.80 4.98 2.18
N GLN A 162 -10.84 4.87 1.26
CA GLN A 162 -9.42 5.09 1.48
C GLN A 162 -8.99 6.40 0.81
N ILE A 163 -8.16 7.17 1.46
CA ILE A 163 -7.49 8.32 0.84
C ILE A 163 -6.11 7.86 0.37
N ASN A 164 -5.77 8.21 -0.87
CA ASN A 164 -4.42 8.05 -1.42
C ASN A 164 -3.77 9.43 -1.57
N MET A 165 -2.60 9.61 -0.96
CA MET A 165 -1.79 10.82 -1.07
C MET A 165 -0.44 10.49 -1.72
N THR A 166 -0.10 11.13 -2.82
CA THR A 166 1.27 11.11 -3.35
C THR A 166 2.08 12.21 -2.68
N ILE A 167 3.15 11.82 -2.00
CA ILE A 167 4.03 12.75 -1.28
C ILE A 167 5.18 13.18 -2.17
N ALA A 168 5.34 14.50 -2.30
CA ALA A 168 6.43 15.19 -2.96
C ALA A 168 6.85 16.40 -2.09
N ARG A 169 7.93 17.09 -2.40
CA ARG A 169 8.33 18.32 -1.65
C ARG A 169 7.20 19.34 -1.59
N HIS A 170 6.43 19.45 -2.65
CA HIS A 170 5.28 20.35 -2.76
C HIS A 170 4.29 20.24 -1.59
N ASN A 171 4.03 19.04 -1.12
CA ASN A 171 2.96 18.76 -0.15
C ASN A 171 3.41 17.98 1.11
N ALA A 172 4.68 17.60 1.22
CA ALA A 172 5.19 16.81 2.35
C ALA A 172 4.88 17.45 3.71
N HIS A 173 4.93 18.78 3.79
CA HIS A 173 4.64 19.56 5.00
C HIS A 173 3.17 19.45 5.45
N GLN A 174 2.24 19.07 4.56
CA GLN A 174 0.81 18.91 4.87
C GLN A 174 0.43 17.49 5.29
N LEU A 175 1.37 16.55 5.36
CA LEU A 175 1.05 15.15 5.73
C LEU A 175 0.27 15.02 7.06
N PRO A 176 0.62 15.74 8.15
CA PRO A 176 -0.20 15.71 9.37
C PRO A 176 -1.61 16.25 9.17
N GLN A 177 -1.75 17.35 8.44
CA GLN A 177 -3.05 17.98 8.17
C GLN A 177 -3.94 17.08 7.26
N VAL A 178 -3.34 16.37 6.29
CA VAL A 178 -4.08 15.38 5.48
C VAL A 178 -4.56 14.20 6.33
N LEU A 179 -3.77 13.76 7.31
CA LEU A 179 -4.20 12.72 8.25
C LEU A 179 -5.41 13.17 9.08
N GLU A 180 -5.38 14.40 9.62
CA GLU A 180 -6.52 14.96 10.37
C GLU A 180 -7.75 15.16 9.48
N LEU A 181 -7.55 15.64 8.24
CA LEU A 181 -8.64 15.74 7.26
C LEU A 181 -9.24 14.35 6.96
N ALA A 182 -8.41 13.33 6.76
CA ALA A 182 -8.87 11.96 6.54
C ALA A 182 -9.74 11.45 7.70
N ARG A 183 -9.31 11.69 8.94
CA ARG A 183 -10.08 11.37 10.14
C ARG A 183 -11.40 12.12 10.21
N SER A 184 -11.39 13.42 9.96
CA SER A 184 -12.59 14.28 10.00
C SER A 184 -13.63 13.91 8.92
N LEU A 185 -13.15 13.42 7.76
CA LEU A 185 -14.01 12.93 6.67
C LEU A 185 -14.51 11.50 6.91
N GLY A 186 -14.09 10.83 7.98
CA GLY A 186 -14.45 9.46 8.28
C GLY A 186 -13.85 8.45 7.31
N ALA A 187 -12.69 8.73 6.73
CA ALA A 187 -11.98 7.77 5.89
C ALA A 187 -11.50 6.58 6.73
N ASP A 188 -11.57 5.38 6.15
CA ASP A 188 -11.17 4.14 6.84
C ASP A 188 -9.66 3.91 6.76
N ALA A 189 -9.01 4.50 5.73
CA ALA A 189 -7.58 4.36 5.51
C ALA A 189 -6.96 5.60 4.87
N LEU A 190 -5.67 5.85 5.20
CA LEU A 190 -4.79 6.78 4.50
C LEU A 190 -3.57 6.02 4.01
N HIS A 191 -3.44 5.91 2.68
CA HIS A 191 -2.26 5.34 2.04
C HIS A 191 -1.43 6.45 1.41
N THR A 192 -0.17 6.55 1.80
CA THR A 192 0.76 7.51 1.21
C THR A 192 1.67 6.81 0.22
N PHE A 193 1.85 7.45 -0.92
CA PHE A 193 2.73 7.01 -2.00
C PHE A 193 3.88 7.99 -2.10
N LEU A 194 5.08 7.58 -1.82
CA LEU A 194 6.21 8.46 -2.08
C LEU A 194 6.50 8.50 -3.57
N LEU A 195 6.70 9.70 -4.09
CA LEU A 195 6.89 9.95 -5.52
C LEU A 195 7.93 8.98 -6.12
N VAL A 196 7.57 8.39 -7.24
CA VAL A 196 8.43 7.54 -8.06
C VAL A 196 8.56 8.19 -9.44
N PRO A 197 9.77 8.35 -9.98
CA PRO A 197 9.99 8.93 -11.30
C PRO A 197 9.49 8.00 -12.41
N VAL A 198 8.21 8.15 -12.77
CA VAL A 198 7.55 7.42 -13.87
C VAL A 198 6.43 8.29 -14.46
N GLY A 199 6.17 8.17 -15.76
CA GLY A 199 5.25 9.05 -16.46
C GLY A 199 5.66 10.52 -16.32
N CYS A 200 4.69 11.43 -16.06
CA CYS A 200 4.98 12.85 -15.80
C CYS A 200 5.84 13.08 -14.55
N GLY A 201 5.88 12.11 -13.63
CA GLY A 201 6.74 12.19 -12.45
C GLY A 201 8.24 12.23 -12.75
N VAL A 202 8.65 11.84 -13.96
CA VAL A 202 10.06 11.96 -14.42
C VAL A 202 10.46 13.42 -14.54
N ASP A 203 9.58 14.25 -15.12
CA ASP A 203 9.87 15.66 -15.41
C ASP A 203 10.03 16.50 -14.14
N ILE A 204 9.35 16.12 -13.06
CA ILE A 204 9.38 16.85 -11.79
C ILE A 204 10.30 16.21 -10.73
N ALA A 205 10.94 15.07 -11.04
CA ALA A 205 11.66 14.29 -10.04
C ALA A 205 12.78 15.08 -9.36
N ALA A 206 13.59 15.81 -10.14
CA ALA A 206 14.72 16.59 -9.62
C ALA A 206 14.30 17.60 -8.55
N GLU A 207 13.14 18.24 -8.73
CA GLU A 207 12.64 19.27 -7.82
C GLU A 207 11.74 18.73 -6.72
N GLN A 208 10.98 17.66 -7.02
CA GLN A 208 9.87 17.21 -6.17
C GLN A 208 10.16 15.95 -5.36
N MET A 209 11.24 15.24 -5.62
CA MET A 209 11.61 14.10 -4.76
C MET A 209 12.02 14.58 -3.37
N VAL A 210 11.44 13.98 -2.35
CA VAL A 210 11.75 14.26 -0.95
C VAL A 210 13.18 13.75 -0.63
N PRO A 211 14.05 14.53 0.06
CA PRO A 211 15.39 14.07 0.42
C PRO A 211 15.36 12.79 1.27
N PRO A 212 16.38 11.90 1.15
CA PRO A 212 16.41 10.63 1.86
C PRO A 212 16.24 10.72 3.39
N GLU A 213 16.84 11.72 4.02
CA GLU A 213 16.77 11.95 5.47
C GLU A 213 15.38 12.41 5.91
N GLU A 214 14.73 13.24 5.11
CA GLU A 214 13.35 13.66 5.36
C GLU A 214 12.39 12.49 5.14
N TYR A 215 12.61 11.70 4.11
CA TYR A 215 11.90 10.46 3.84
C TYR A 215 11.95 9.52 5.07
N GLU A 216 13.14 9.32 5.67
CA GLU A 216 13.30 8.50 6.86
C GLU A 216 12.56 9.09 8.09
N ARG A 217 12.60 10.44 8.28
CA ARG A 217 11.82 11.11 9.33
C ARG A 217 10.32 10.88 9.17
N MET A 218 9.80 10.98 7.93
CA MET A 218 8.39 10.73 7.64
C MET A 218 7.98 9.30 7.95
N LEU A 219 8.81 8.30 7.64
CA LEU A 219 8.53 6.90 7.97
C LEU A 219 8.51 6.65 9.48
N ASN A 220 9.38 7.30 10.24
CA ASN A 220 9.35 7.24 11.71
C ASN A 220 8.07 7.90 12.25
N TRP A 221 7.70 9.07 11.75
CA TRP A 221 6.44 9.73 12.10
C TRP A 221 5.23 8.83 11.78
N PHE A 222 5.24 8.16 10.62
CA PHE A 222 4.19 7.20 10.24
C PHE A 222 4.07 6.05 11.25
N TYR A 223 5.20 5.55 11.75
CA TYR A 223 5.21 4.55 12.81
C TYR A 223 4.52 5.07 14.07
N ASP A 224 4.89 6.28 14.53
CA ASP A 224 4.29 6.89 15.72
C ASP A 224 2.77 7.09 15.56
N GLN A 225 2.31 7.57 14.40
CA GLN A 225 0.89 7.71 14.12
C GLN A 225 0.14 6.36 14.05
N SER A 226 0.79 5.32 13.56
CA SER A 226 0.18 3.97 13.48
C SER A 226 -0.12 3.37 14.85
N LEU A 227 0.57 3.81 15.90
CA LEU A 227 0.32 3.39 17.29
C LEU A 227 -0.92 4.06 17.91
N GLN A 228 -1.36 5.20 17.38
CA GLN A 228 -2.52 5.93 17.87
C GLN A 228 -3.87 5.28 17.45
N GLY A 229 -3.87 4.48 16.38
CA GLY A 229 -5.06 3.84 15.87
C GLY A 229 -6.06 4.79 15.20
N GLY A 230 -7.31 4.36 15.10
CA GLY A 230 -8.44 5.15 14.58
C GLY A 230 -8.55 5.22 13.05
N ILE A 231 -7.48 4.98 12.29
CA ILE A 231 -7.44 4.91 10.83
C ILE A 231 -6.34 3.96 10.38
N GLU A 232 -6.59 3.18 9.32
CA GLU A 232 -5.57 2.33 8.71
C GLU A 232 -4.52 3.18 8.00
N LEU A 233 -3.24 3.05 8.35
CA LEU A 233 -2.13 3.78 7.73
C LEU A 233 -1.23 2.84 6.94
N LYS A 234 -0.85 3.25 5.72
CA LYS A 234 0.09 2.49 4.88
C LYS A 234 1.04 3.41 4.13
N ALA A 235 2.34 3.15 4.27
CA ALA A 235 3.38 3.77 3.45
C ALA A 235 3.62 2.90 2.20
N THR A 236 3.04 3.30 1.07
CA THR A 236 3.14 2.62 -0.23
C THR A 236 4.34 3.18 -1.01
N CYS A 237 4.96 2.36 -1.84
CA CYS A 237 6.22 2.70 -2.52
C CYS A 237 7.34 3.12 -1.55
N ALA A 238 7.22 2.72 -0.30
CA ALA A 238 8.11 3.01 0.81
C ALA A 238 8.53 1.74 1.56
N PRO A 239 9.14 0.74 0.90
CA PRO A 239 9.39 -0.56 1.50
C PRO A 239 10.31 -0.49 2.73
N HIS A 240 11.14 0.53 2.85
CA HIS A 240 11.95 0.74 4.06
C HIS A 240 11.12 1.02 5.32
N TYR A 241 9.84 1.35 5.21
CA TYR A 241 8.94 1.40 6.36
C TYR A 241 8.94 0.09 7.17
N PHE A 242 9.02 -1.06 6.49
CA PHE A 242 9.10 -2.35 7.18
C PHE A 242 10.38 -2.52 8.01
N ARG A 243 11.51 -1.96 7.53
CA ARG A 243 12.74 -1.89 8.31
C ARG A 243 12.56 -0.96 9.52
N VAL A 244 12.02 0.26 9.30
CA VAL A 244 11.74 1.23 10.38
C VAL A 244 10.87 0.60 11.45
N VAL A 245 9.74 0.00 11.08
CA VAL A 245 8.83 -0.69 12.03
C VAL A 245 9.58 -1.74 12.86
N ARG A 246 10.43 -2.57 12.21
CA ARG A 246 11.19 -3.58 12.93
C ARG A 246 12.21 -2.98 13.91
N GLN A 247 12.93 -1.94 13.50
CA GLN A 247 13.89 -1.24 14.33
C GLN A 247 13.22 -0.55 15.52
N ARG A 248 12.13 0.19 15.27
CA ARG A 248 11.35 0.89 16.29
C ARG A 248 10.76 -0.08 17.32
N ARG A 249 10.13 -1.18 16.88
CA ARG A 249 9.59 -2.20 17.80
C ARG A 249 10.66 -2.81 18.71
N VAL A 250 11.89 -3.00 18.21
CA VAL A 250 12.99 -3.47 19.06
C VAL A 250 13.42 -2.40 20.06
N ALA A 251 13.52 -1.14 19.64
CA ALA A 251 13.86 -0.02 20.52
C ALA A 251 12.81 0.18 21.61
N ASP A 252 11.53 0.17 21.25
CA ASP A 252 10.41 0.37 22.19
C ASP A 252 10.35 -0.76 23.23
N ARG A 253 10.60 -2.03 22.81
CA ARG A 253 10.69 -3.16 23.76
C ARG A 253 11.85 -2.99 24.76
N LYS A 254 13.02 -2.57 24.29
CA LYS A 254 14.17 -2.31 25.17
C LYS A 254 13.89 -1.18 26.15
N ALA A 255 13.29 -0.08 25.69
CA ALA A 255 12.91 1.04 26.55
C ALA A 255 11.90 0.60 27.63
N ALA A 256 10.89 -0.18 27.24
CA ALA A 256 9.91 -0.73 28.18
C ALA A 256 10.55 -1.67 29.23
N GLN A 257 11.50 -2.53 28.82
CA GLN A 257 12.24 -3.41 29.74
C GLN A 257 13.10 -2.62 30.72
N THR A 258 13.80 -1.58 30.22
CA THR A 258 14.60 -0.70 31.08
C THR A 258 13.71 0.02 32.10
N LEU A 259 12.59 0.58 31.65
CA LEU A 259 11.63 1.25 32.56
C LEU A 259 11.10 0.29 33.62
N ALA A 260 10.70 -0.91 33.23
CA ALA A 260 10.22 -1.94 34.16
C ALA A 260 11.30 -2.33 35.19
N SER A 261 12.56 -2.45 34.79
CA SER A 261 13.66 -2.76 35.70
C SER A 261 13.94 -1.65 36.70
N VAL A 262 13.84 -0.37 36.29
CA VAL A 262 13.99 0.80 37.17
C VAL A 262 12.85 0.84 38.19
N THR A 263 11.58 0.68 37.73
CA THR A 263 10.40 0.68 38.61
C THR A 263 10.45 -0.45 39.66
N LEU A 264 10.93 -1.64 39.26
CA LEU A 264 11.13 -2.76 40.20
C LEU A 264 12.26 -2.55 41.17
N ALA A 265 13.29 -1.79 40.79
CA ALA A 265 14.38 -1.41 41.71
C ALA A 265 13.93 -0.37 42.76
N GLU A 266 13.07 0.57 42.34
CA GLU A 266 12.49 1.60 43.22
C GLU A 266 11.36 1.06 44.13
N ASN A 267 10.67 -0.03 43.74
CA ASN A 267 9.58 -0.62 44.52
C ASN A 267 9.67 -2.16 44.55
N PRO A 268 10.53 -2.76 45.40
CA PRO A 268 10.75 -4.21 45.46
C PRO A 268 9.48 -5.06 45.80
N SER A 269 8.49 -4.45 46.42
CA SER A 269 7.23 -5.13 46.77
C SER A 269 6.28 -5.39 45.61
N ALA A 270 6.53 -4.80 44.45
CA ALA A 270 5.71 -4.99 43.24
C ALA A 270 5.93 -6.35 42.54
N LYS A 271 6.89 -7.16 43.01
CA LYS A 271 7.24 -8.45 42.40
C LYS A 271 6.18 -9.55 42.43
N SER A 272 5.14 -9.41 43.28
CA SER A 272 4.21 -10.52 43.53
C SER A 272 2.97 -10.59 42.60
N HIS A 273 2.84 -9.65 41.64
CA HIS A 273 1.61 -9.54 40.83
C HIS A 273 1.83 -9.37 39.32
N ILE A 274 3.07 -9.57 38.81
CA ILE A 274 3.38 -9.37 37.40
C ILE A 274 3.52 -10.72 36.72
N GLY A 275 2.61 -11.02 35.79
CA GLY A 275 2.72 -12.15 34.88
C GLY A 275 3.77 -11.89 33.77
N PRO A 276 4.27 -12.95 33.11
CA PRO A 276 5.34 -12.84 32.09
C PRO A 276 4.98 -11.97 30.85
N ASN A 277 3.73 -11.52 30.75
CA ASN A 277 3.22 -10.71 29.62
C ASN A 277 2.66 -9.34 30.03
N ASP A 278 2.85 -8.91 31.29
CA ASP A 278 2.32 -7.64 31.78
C ASP A 278 3.35 -6.50 31.65
N ILE A 279 2.93 -5.33 31.15
CA ILE A 279 3.73 -4.11 31.09
C ILE A 279 3.16 -3.12 32.08
N LEU A 280 4.00 -2.64 33.03
CA LEU A 280 3.66 -1.62 33.99
C LEU A 280 3.68 -0.22 33.32
N MET A 281 2.55 0.51 33.46
CA MET A 281 2.49 1.92 33.11
C MET A 281 2.73 2.81 34.32
N PRO A 282 3.30 4.03 34.17
CA PRO A 282 3.48 4.97 35.27
C PRO A 282 2.11 5.36 35.86
N GLY A 283 1.84 4.99 37.11
CA GLY A 283 0.57 5.26 37.80
C GLY A 283 -0.06 4.09 38.52
N GLY A 284 0.58 2.90 38.56
CA GLY A 284 0.27 1.84 39.54
C GLY A 284 -0.95 0.96 39.27
N THR A 285 -1.56 1.00 38.07
CA THR A 285 -2.57 0.01 37.67
C THR A 285 -1.98 -0.86 36.57
N GLY A 286 -1.70 -2.14 36.88
CA GLY A 286 -1.27 -3.12 35.92
C GLY A 286 -2.36 -3.33 34.86
N ILE A 287 -2.08 -2.98 33.61
CA ILE A 287 -2.96 -3.29 32.48
C ILE A 287 -2.34 -4.48 31.75
N SER A 288 -3.05 -5.61 31.77
CA SER A 288 -2.75 -6.75 30.92
C SER A 288 -2.94 -6.31 29.47
N ILE A 289 -1.87 -6.20 28.70
CA ILE A 289 -1.95 -5.93 27.26
C ILE A 289 -2.28 -7.26 26.58
N LYS A 290 -3.58 -7.56 26.49
CA LYS A 290 -4.05 -8.40 25.39
C LYS A 290 -3.73 -7.64 24.10
N PRO A 291 -3.26 -8.31 23.02
CA PRO A 291 -3.12 -7.64 21.73
C PRO A 291 -4.45 -6.97 21.43
N ALA A 292 -4.41 -5.65 21.14
CA ALA A 292 -5.58 -4.79 21.04
C ALA A 292 -6.59 -5.39 20.06
N GLY A 293 -7.62 -6.03 20.60
CA GLY A 293 -8.85 -6.29 19.92
C GLY A 293 -9.63 -4.97 19.88
N HIS A 294 -9.96 -4.51 18.68
CA HIS A 294 -10.77 -3.31 18.49
C HIS A 294 -12.11 -3.46 19.22
N PRO A 295 -12.59 -2.45 19.98
CA PRO A 295 -13.96 -2.40 20.45
C PRO A 295 -14.85 -1.99 19.27
N GLY A 296 -15.63 -2.89 18.74
CA GLY A 296 -16.59 -2.64 17.67
C GLY A 296 -16.61 -3.79 16.66
N GLY A 297 -17.07 -4.97 17.08
CA GLY A 297 -17.24 -6.12 16.20
C GLY A 297 -18.40 -5.90 15.24
N HIS A 298 -18.11 -5.79 13.93
CA HIS A 298 -19.05 -6.17 12.89
C HIS A 298 -18.80 -7.65 12.56
N PRO A 299 -19.84 -8.48 12.37
CA PRO A 299 -19.70 -9.88 11.97
C PRO A 299 -19.38 -9.96 10.47
N GLY A 300 -18.10 -10.00 10.15
CA GLY A 300 -17.59 -10.15 8.77
C GLY A 300 -16.08 -9.94 8.78
N GLY A 301 -15.32 -11.01 8.52
CA GLY A 301 -13.88 -11.18 8.52
C GLY A 301 -12.99 -9.93 8.55
N HIS A 302 -12.11 -9.85 9.51
CA HIS A 302 -11.25 -8.70 9.78
C HIS A 302 -10.25 -8.38 8.64
N PRO A 303 -10.12 -7.09 8.23
CA PRO A 303 -9.07 -6.65 7.30
C PRO A 303 -7.67 -6.56 7.93
N SER A 304 -7.51 -6.90 9.21
CA SER A 304 -6.25 -6.70 9.97
C SER A 304 -5.08 -7.60 9.55
N ASP A 305 -5.33 -8.65 8.79
CA ASP A 305 -4.28 -9.62 8.44
C ASP A 305 -3.41 -9.20 7.24
N MET A 306 -3.82 -8.22 6.44
CA MET A 306 -3.00 -7.77 5.29
C MET A 306 -1.70 -7.06 5.71
N ASN A 307 -1.67 -6.39 6.86
CA ASN A 307 -0.47 -5.73 7.37
C ASN A 307 0.49 -6.68 8.10
N ALA A 308 0.01 -7.81 8.59
CA ALA A 308 0.83 -8.76 9.36
C ALA A 308 1.69 -9.68 8.48
N SER A 309 1.32 -9.89 7.22
CA SER A 309 1.98 -10.85 6.32
C SER A 309 2.59 -10.24 5.06
N THR A 310 2.64 -8.90 4.92
CA THR A 310 3.20 -8.26 3.74
C THR A 310 4.69 -7.96 3.91
N LYS A 311 5.47 -8.26 2.86
CA LYS A 311 6.85 -7.78 2.68
C LYS A 311 6.84 -6.30 2.28
N GLY A 312 8.01 -5.67 2.23
CA GLY A 312 8.17 -4.29 1.80
C GLY A 312 7.74 -4.05 0.36
N CYS A 313 8.57 -4.38 -0.61
CA CYS A 313 8.21 -4.30 -2.02
C CYS A 313 7.47 -5.56 -2.47
N LEU A 314 6.28 -5.40 -3.03
CA LEU A 314 5.44 -6.50 -3.53
C LEU A 314 5.45 -6.63 -5.05
N ALA A 315 6.22 -5.81 -5.76
CA ALA A 315 6.34 -5.88 -7.22
C ALA A 315 6.71 -7.30 -7.68
N GLY A 316 5.90 -7.94 -8.50
CA GLY A 316 6.09 -9.29 -9.00
C GLY A 316 6.04 -10.42 -7.95
N THR A 317 5.93 -10.09 -6.65
CA THR A 317 5.88 -11.08 -5.56
C THR A 317 4.50 -11.25 -4.93
N GLY A 318 3.64 -10.28 -5.09
CA GLY A 318 2.26 -10.28 -4.60
C GLY A 318 1.39 -9.25 -5.30
N VAL A 319 2.01 -8.39 -6.11
CA VAL A 319 1.36 -7.32 -6.87
C VAL A 319 1.78 -7.42 -8.33
N CYS A 320 0.85 -7.18 -9.24
CA CYS A 320 1.13 -6.80 -10.62
C CYS A 320 0.22 -5.64 -11.06
N PHE A 321 0.56 -5.10 -12.20
CA PHE A 321 -0.16 -4.02 -12.86
C PHE A 321 -0.49 -4.44 -14.29
N ILE A 322 -1.71 -4.13 -14.74
CA ILE A 322 -2.18 -4.35 -16.12
C ILE A 322 -2.45 -2.98 -16.72
N SER A 323 -1.88 -2.71 -17.90
CA SER A 323 -2.13 -1.48 -18.66
C SER A 323 -3.51 -1.51 -19.33
N HIS A 324 -3.97 -0.34 -19.81
CA HIS A 324 -5.20 -0.21 -20.61
C HIS A 324 -5.16 -1.00 -21.93
N GLN A 325 -3.99 -1.47 -22.33
CA GLN A 325 -3.77 -2.30 -23.52
C GLN A 325 -3.62 -3.79 -23.19
N GLY A 326 -3.66 -4.18 -21.90
CA GLY A 326 -3.52 -5.58 -21.48
C GLY A 326 -2.08 -6.04 -21.24
N GLU A 327 -1.12 -5.14 -21.25
CA GLU A 327 0.27 -5.44 -20.89
C GLU A 327 0.41 -5.59 -19.39
N VAL A 328 1.24 -6.54 -18.95
CA VAL A 328 1.45 -6.86 -17.53
C VAL A 328 2.84 -6.38 -17.09
N PHE A 329 2.89 -5.70 -15.95
CA PHE A 329 4.10 -5.17 -15.32
C PHE A 329 4.17 -5.62 -13.85
N PRO A 330 5.36 -5.62 -13.20
CA PRO A 330 5.49 -6.02 -11.80
C PRO A 330 4.74 -5.11 -10.82
N CYS A 331 4.64 -3.83 -11.11
CA CYS A 331 3.79 -2.85 -10.40
C CYS A 331 3.53 -1.64 -11.32
N GLY A 332 2.66 -0.74 -10.89
CA GLY A 332 2.29 0.45 -11.67
C GLY A 332 3.43 1.47 -11.87
N TYR A 333 4.59 1.28 -11.26
CA TYR A 333 5.72 2.22 -11.29
C TYR A 333 7.00 1.62 -11.89
N LEU A 334 7.04 0.31 -12.16
CA LEU A 334 8.19 -0.35 -12.78
C LEU A 334 7.86 -0.69 -14.23
N PRO A 335 8.33 0.11 -15.21
CA PRO A 335 7.94 0.01 -16.62
C PRO A 335 8.73 -1.09 -17.37
N VAL A 336 8.84 -2.27 -16.78
CA VAL A 336 9.47 -3.44 -17.39
C VAL A 336 8.39 -4.47 -17.69
N LEU A 337 8.19 -4.77 -18.98
CA LEU A 337 7.13 -5.65 -19.45
C LEU A 337 7.34 -7.09 -18.99
N ALA A 338 6.32 -7.66 -18.35
CA ALA A 338 6.30 -9.07 -17.96
C ALA A 338 5.56 -9.96 -18.97
N GLY A 339 4.54 -9.44 -19.64
CA GLY A 339 3.77 -10.16 -20.64
C GLY A 339 2.59 -9.36 -21.20
N ASP A 340 1.79 -9.97 -22.07
CA ASP A 340 0.67 -9.35 -22.77
C ASP A 340 -0.55 -10.30 -22.76
N LEU A 341 -1.62 -9.90 -22.07
CA LEU A 341 -2.84 -10.71 -21.90
C LEU A 341 -3.65 -10.92 -23.18
N ARG A 342 -3.30 -10.21 -24.25
CA ARG A 342 -3.85 -10.47 -25.60
C ARG A 342 -3.22 -11.68 -26.27
N LYS A 343 -2.07 -12.14 -25.76
CA LYS A 343 -1.23 -13.21 -26.34
C LYS A 343 -0.99 -14.37 -25.39
N GLN A 344 -1.05 -14.12 -24.10
CA GLN A 344 -0.66 -15.08 -23.05
C GLN A 344 -1.74 -15.12 -21.97
N ARG A 345 -1.85 -16.23 -21.26
CA ARG A 345 -2.75 -16.32 -20.09
C ARG A 345 -2.13 -15.66 -18.87
N PHE A 346 -2.96 -15.04 -18.04
CA PHE A 346 -2.52 -14.40 -16.79
C PHE A 346 -1.71 -15.35 -15.90
N ALA A 347 -2.17 -16.59 -15.75
CA ALA A 347 -1.48 -17.60 -14.93
C ALA A 347 -0.06 -17.90 -15.43
N ASP A 348 0.14 -17.97 -16.75
CA ASP A 348 1.44 -18.24 -17.35
C ASP A 348 2.40 -17.05 -17.17
N ILE A 349 1.92 -15.82 -17.43
CA ILE A 349 2.70 -14.61 -17.18
C ILE A 349 3.12 -14.55 -15.71
N TRP A 350 2.17 -14.76 -14.77
CA TRP A 350 2.45 -14.69 -13.34
C TRP A 350 3.48 -15.74 -12.88
N ARG A 351 3.43 -16.94 -13.43
CA ARG A 351 4.32 -18.04 -13.07
C ARG A 351 5.70 -17.89 -13.71
N ASP A 352 5.76 -17.59 -15.01
CA ASP A 352 6.93 -17.86 -15.84
C ASP A 352 7.69 -16.58 -16.26
N ALA A 353 7.11 -15.37 -16.10
CA ALA A 353 7.79 -14.14 -16.50
C ALA A 353 9.13 -13.97 -15.75
N ILE A 354 10.20 -13.80 -16.52
CA ILE A 354 11.58 -13.68 -16.01
C ILE A 354 11.67 -12.63 -14.90
N ILE A 355 11.14 -11.43 -15.15
CA ILE A 355 11.19 -10.34 -14.17
C ILE A 355 10.49 -10.69 -12.86
N PHE A 356 9.38 -11.44 -12.89
CA PHE A 356 8.70 -11.87 -11.68
C PHE A 356 9.55 -12.87 -10.89
N ASN A 357 10.18 -13.81 -11.58
CA ASN A 357 11.05 -14.81 -10.95
C ASN A 357 12.30 -14.16 -10.34
N GLU A 358 12.90 -13.18 -11.03
CA GLU A 358 14.06 -12.42 -10.51
C GLU A 358 13.69 -11.59 -9.26
N LEU A 359 12.51 -10.94 -9.25
CA LEU A 359 12.04 -10.16 -8.11
C LEU A 359 11.63 -11.03 -6.90
N ARG A 360 11.28 -12.29 -7.11
CA ARG A 360 10.94 -13.23 -6.03
C ARG A 360 12.15 -13.72 -5.26
N ASP A 361 13.29 -13.79 -5.90
CA ASP A 361 14.55 -14.18 -5.26
C ASP A 361 15.34 -12.95 -4.79
N THR A 362 15.29 -12.68 -3.49
CA THR A 362 16.01 -11.56 -2.86
C THR A 362 17.53 -11.67 -2.93
N ASN A 363 18.10 -12.83 -3.32
CA ASN A 363 19.53 -12.99 -3.52
C ASN A 363 20.00 -12.29 -4.81
N ASN A 364 19.10 -12.00 -5.75
CA ASN A 364 19.40 -11.23 -6.96
C ASN A 364 19.64 -9.74 -6.68
N LEU A 365 19.26 -9.24 -5.50
CA LEU A 365 19.44 -7.82 -5.15
C LEU A 365 20.91 -7.45 -5.08
N LYS A 366 21.25 -6.24 -5.58
CA LYS A 366 22.60 -5.70 -5.68
C LYS A 366 22.85 -4.56 -4.67
N GLY A 367 24.07 -4.06 -4.67
CA GLY A 367 24.48 -2.94 -3.84
C GLY A 367 24.16 -3.16 -2.35
N LYS A 368 23.86 -2.08 -1.62
CA LYS A 368 23.51 -2.16 -0.19
C LYS A 368 22.24 -2.97 0.08
N CYS A 369 21.28 -3.05 -0.87
CA CYS A 369 20.11 -3.88 -0.71
C CYS A 369 20.44 -5.38 -0.71
N GLY A 370 21.41 -5.81 -1.51
CA GLY A 370 21.84 -7.20 -1.62
C GLY A 370 22.54 -7.75 -0.36
N CYS A 371 23.31 -6.90 0.34
CA CYS A 371 23.99 -7.27 1.58
C CYS A 371 23.21 -6.92 2.86
N CYS A 372 22.03 -6.27 2.73
CA CYS A 372 21.24 -5.78 3.85
C CYS A 372 20.59 -6.93 4.65
N GLU A 373 20.66 -6.88 5.97
CA GLU A 373 19.99 -7.82 6.86
C GLU A 373 18.45 -7.73 6.80
N PHE A 374 17.92 -6.62 6.26
CA PHE A 374 16.48 -6.42 6.05
C PHE A 374 16.03 -6.79 4.64
N ARG A 375 16.88 -7.33 3.77
CA ARG A 375 16.56 -7.58 2.35
C ARG A 375 15.29 -8.39 2.17
N ASN A 376 15.04 -9.40 3.01
CA ASN A 376 13.89 -10.30 2.90
C ASN A 376 12.55 -9.67 3.31
N ILE A 377 12.58 -8.57 4.07
CA ILE A 377 11.38 -7.87 4.54
C ILE A 377 11.19 -6.50 3.92
N CYS A 378 12.24 -5.86 3.40
CA CYS A 378 12.21 -4.52 2.81
C CYS A 378 12.30 -4.58 1.28
N MET A 379 13.37 -5.16 0.74
CA MET A 379 13.71 -5.25 -0.68
C MET A 379 14.05 -3.91 -1.36
N GLY A 380 13.81 -2.75 -0.75
CA GLY A 380 13.87 -1.44 -1.41
C GLY A 380 12.78 -1.25 -2.48
N CYS A 381 12.54 -0.05 -2.96
CA CYS A 381 11.60 0.18 -4.07
C CYS A 381 12.28 -0.14 -5.42
N ARG A 382 11.86 -1.21 -6.05
CA ARG A 382 12.45 -1.68 -7.31
C ARG A 382 12.24 -0.70 -8.47
N ALA A 383 11.13 0.06 -8.42
CA ALA A 383 10.86 1.09 -9.42
C ALA A 383 11.80 2.30 -9.27
N ARG A 384 12.13 2.73 -8.04
CA ARG A 384 13.11 3.82 -7.85
C ARG A 384 14.54 3.37 -8.14
N ALA A 385 14.91 2.13 -7.81
CA ALA A 385 16.18 1.56 -8.23
C ALA A 385 16.30 1.63 -9.75
N PHE A 386 15.30 1.14 -10.48
CA PHE A 386 15.25 1.18 -11.93
C PHE A 386 15.33 2.61 -12.49
N ALA A 387 14.57 3.55 -11.92
CA ALA A 387 14.57 4.94 -12.37
C ALA A 387 15.95 5.62 -12.19
N ALA A 388 16.71 5.21 -11.18
CA ALA A 388 18.04 5.78 -10.90
C ALA A 388 19.16 5.17 -11.74
N THR A 389 19.11 3.87 -12.03
CA THR A 389 20.25 3.11 -12.61
C THR A 389 19.92 2.33 -13.87
N GLY A 390 18.64 2.19 -14.23
CA GLY A 390 18.18 1.29 -15.29
C GLY A 390 18.11 -0.18 -14.87
N ASP A 391 18.49 -0.52 -13.63
CA ASP A 391 18.47 -1.88 -13.08
C ASP A 391 17.52 -1.96 -11.88
N TYR A 392 16.44 -2.73 -12.02
CA TYR A 392 15.46 -2.92 -10.93
C TYR A 392 15.98 -3.79 -9.77
N LEU A 393 17.11 -4.46 -9.92
CA LEU A 393 17.75 -5.24 -8.86
C LEU A 393 18.77 -4.43 -8.07
N ASP A 394 19.11 -3.24 -8.52
CA ASP A 394 20.09 -2.37 -7.87
C ASP A 394 19.59 -1.83 -6.52
N GLU A 395 20.43 -1.10 -5.81
CA GLU A 395 20.09 -0.56 -4.50
C GLU A 395 19.03 0.55 -4.56
N GLU A 396 18.26 0.68 -3.50
CA GLU A 396 17.29 1.76 -3.33
C GLU A 396 18.02 3.09 -3.03
N PRO A 397 17.92 4.10 -3.90
CA PRO A 397 18.72 5.32 -3.78
C PRO A 397 18.29 6.22 -2.60
N PHE A 398 17.05 6.11 -2.13
CA PHE A 398 16.50 6.94 -1.04
C PHE A 398 16.59 6.29 0.34
N CYS A 399 17.29 5.17 0.49
CA CYS A 399 17.50 4.53 1.77
C CYS A 399 18.74 5.06 2.45
N VAL A 400 18.59 5.72 3.62
CA VAL A 400 19.72 6.24 4.43
C VAL A 400 20.39 5.13 5.24
N TYR A 401 19.74 3.97 5.39
CA TYR A 401 20.26 2.89 6.20
C TYR A 401 21.53 2.29 5.59
N GLN A 402 22.54 2.12 6.45
CA GLN A 402 23.78 1.41 6.10
C GLN A 402 23.71 0.01 6.70
N PRO A 403 23.75 -1.05 5.88
CA PRO A 403 23.78 -2.41 6.36
C PRO A 403 25.01 -2.69 7.25
N ARG A 404 24.85 -3.52 8.26
CA ARG A 404 25.99 -3.97 9.09
C ARG A 404 26.95 -4.78 8.24
N THR A 405 28.22 -4.44 8.31
CA THR A 405 29.23 -5.28 7.66
C THR A 405 29.30 -6.66 8.32
N ARG A 406 29.60 -7.69 7.55
CA ARG A 406 29.62 -9.08 8.04
C ARG A 406 30.54 -9.29 9.26
N ASN A 407 31.53 -8.40 9.44
CA ASN A 407 32.45 -8.40 10.60
C ASN A 407 31.84 -7.81 11.89
N GLU A 408 30.83 -6.94 11.79
CA GLU A 408 30.18 -6.38 12.98
C GLU A 408 29.07 -7.29 13.53
N SER A 409 28.48 -8.16 12.71
CA SER A 409 27.47 -9.11 13.14
C SER A 409 28.04 -10.28 13.97
N LEU A 410 29.36 -10.43 14.04
CA LEU A 410 30.08 -11.47 14.82
C LEU A 410 30.62 -10.96 16.16
N ARG A 411 30.48 -9.66 16.48
CA ARG A 411 30.88 -9.15 17.81
C ARG A 411 29.73 -9.40 18.80
N PRO A 412 30.01 -10.10 19.91
CA PRO A 412 29.04 -10.20 21.00
C PRO A 412 28.74 -8.79 21.55
N ALA A 413 27.52 -8.57 22.03
CA ALA A 413 26.99 -7.29 22.51
C ALA A 413 27.60 -6.84 23.86
N THR A 414 28.91 -6.99 24.05
CA THR A 414 29.66 -6.54 25.20
C THR A 414 30.86 -5.73 24.71
N GLU A 415 30.85 -4.47 25.08
CA GLU A 415 31.86 -3.41 25.03
C GLU A 415 31.48 -2.20 24.18
N VAL A 416 30.53 -1.42 24.72
CA VAL A 416 30.55 0.04 24.53
C VAL A 416 31.14 0.61 25.83
N SER A 417 32.45 0.64 25.94
CA SER A 417 33.12 1.46 26.94
C SER A 417 33.09 2.92 26.50
N HIS A 418 32.63 3.76 27.39
CA HIS A 418 32.72 5.21 27.30
C HIS A 418 34.17 5.66 27.00
N ARG A 419 34.32 6.45 25.94
CA ARG A 419 35.32 7.49 25.86
C ARG A 419 34.70 8.77 25.34
#